data_d26d085569b25fd105aa98640640aaad
#
_entry.id   d26d085569b25fd105aa98640640aaad
#
_cell.length_a   1.000
_cell.length_b   1.000
_cell.length_c   1.000
_cell.angle_alpha   90.00
_cell.angle_beta   90.00
_cell.angle_gamma   90.00
#
_symmetry.space_group_name_H-M   'P 1'
#
loop_
_entity.id
_entity.type
_entity.pdbx_description
1 polymer ?
#
loop_
_entity_poly.entity_id
_entity_poly.type
_entity_poly.pdbx_seq_one_letter_code
_entity_poly.pdbx_strand_id
1 'polypeptide(L)'
;QLVYLTFTDIHRDEDAFAAWKEQMKAVLTNYANDPQFIFSDSLSATLYNHNIMREPLKAEDIDLINYDRILEIAKERTANAADYTFIFVGNFDIDSLKPVVEKYIASLPANKNRDKIGKISTIQPGLIDNNFTLPMQTAKSTVYAVYSGKQKYDLRSNIMFSMLDQIMDIVYTETIREEEGGTYGVGTSSNLSPVNNSWLFLFGFD
;
A
#
# COMPACT_ATOMS: atom_id res chain seq x y z
N GLN A 1 -15.94 -18.24 -12.29
CA GLN A 1 -17.07 -17.40 -12.74
C GLN A 1 -16.99 -15.99 -12.19
N LEU A 2 -16.82 -15.74 -10.88
CA LEU A 2 -16.73 -14.39 -10.30
C LEU A 2 -15.63 -13.56 -10.96
N VAL A 3 -14.42 -14.11 -11.11
CA VAL A 3 -13.31 -13.43 -11.81
C VAL A 3 -13.73 -13.02 -13.23
N TYR A 4 -14.41 -13.88 -13.97
CA TYR A 4 -14.90 -13.56 -15.31
C TYR A 4 -15.85 -12.36 -15.28
N LEU A 5 -16.82 -12.36 -14.35
CA LEU A 5 -17.78 -11.25 -14.22
C LEU A 5 -17.09 -9.92 -13.82
N THR A 6 -16.04 -9.97 -13.00
CA THR A 6 -15.25 -8.76 -12.68
C THR A 6 -14.64 -8.11 -13.94
N PHE A 7 -14.30 -8.90 -14.96
CA PHE A 7 -13.76 -8.37 -16.21
C PHE A 7 -14.83 -7.97 -17.22
N THR A 8 -15.99 -8.63 -17.23
CA THR A 8 -16.95 -8.53 -18.33
C THR A 8 -18.26 -7.87 -17.96
N ASP A 9 -18.57 -7.75 -16.67
CA ASP A 9 -19.91 -7.36 -16.21
C ASP A 9 -19.84 -6.43 -15.00
N ILE A 10 -19.25 -5.24 -15.21
CA ILE A 10 -19.17 -4.18 -14.20
C ILE A 10 -20.47 -3.38 -14.24
N HIS A 11 -21.30 -3.56 -13.22
CA HIS A 11 -22.56 -2.87 -13.07
C HIS A 11 -22.45 -1.57 -12.24
N ARG A 12 -23.34 -0.65 -12.54
CA ARG A 12 -23.57 0.56 -11.74
C ARG A 12 -24.54 0.21 -10.60
N ASP A 13 -24.24 0.63 -9.40
CA ASP A 13 -25.10 0.53 -8.23
C ASP A 13 -25.04 1.84 -7.44
N GLU A 14 -26.04 2.69 -7.64
CA GLU A 14 -26.11 4.02 -7.01
C GLU A 14 -26.30 3.93 -5.49
N ASP A 15 -27.10 2.97 -5.03
CA ASP A 15 -27.40 2.83 -3.60
C ASP A 15 -26.16 2.37 -2.85
N ALA A 16 -25.44 1.38 -3.40
CA ALA A 16 -24.17 0.90 -2.83
C ALA A 16 -23.11 2.02 -2.84
N PHE A 17 -23.03 2.81 -3.91
CA PHE A 17 -22.07 3.91 -3.99
C PHE A 17 -22.40 5.02 -2.99
N ALA A 18 -23.68 5.40 -2.84
CA ALA A 18 -24.11 6.38 -1.86
C ALA A 18 -23.80 5.92 -0.43
N ALA A 19 -24.15 4.67 -0.09
CA ALA A 19 -23.85 4.08 1.22
C ALA A 19 -22.34 4.07 1.51
N TRP A 20 -21.51 3.70 0.52
CA TRP A 20 -20.06 3.73 0.63
C TRP A 20 -19.53 5.14 0.88
N LYS A 21 -20.04 6.16 0.19
CA LYS A 21 -19.64 7.56 0.39
C LYS A 21 -19.88 8.02 1.83
N GLU A 22 -21.06 7.78 2.35
CA GLU A 22 -21.42 8.17 3.72
C GLU A 22 -20.53 7.45 4.76
N GLN A 23 -20.34 6.15 4.60
CA GLN A 23 -19.46 5.37 5.47
C GLN A 23 -18.02 5.88 5.41
N MET A 24 -17.49 6.11 4.21
CA MET A 24 -16.11 6.57 4.02
C MET A 24 -15.88 7.96 4.59
N LYS A 25 -16.82 8.90 4.42
CA LYS A 25 -16.76 10.21 5.05
C LYS A 25 -16.67 10.12 6.58
N ALA A 26 -17.51 9.29 7.20
CA ALA A 26 -17.48 9.09 8.64
C ALA A 26 -16.13 8.53 9.12
N VAL A 27 -15.59 7.54 8.41
CA VAL A 27 -14.26 6.96 8.71
C VAL A 27 -13.15 8.00 8.58
N LEU A 28 -13.10 8.75 7.47
CA LEU A 28 -12.07 9.76 7.23
C LEU A 28 -12.17 10.95 8.20
N THR A 29 -13.38 11.34 8.61
CA THR A 29 -13.58 12.37 9.63
C THR A 29 -13.01 11.91 10.99
N ASN A 30 -13.18 10.65 11.34
CA ASN A 30 -12.60 10.11 12.57
C ASN A 30 -11.07 10.05 12.47
N TYR A 31 -10.52 9.62 11.34
CA TYR A 31 -9.07 9.56 11.10
C TYR A 31 -8.40 10.93 11.20
N ALA A 32 -9.06 11.99 10.69
CA ALA A 32 -8.54 13.35 10.78
C ALA A 32 -8.31 13.84 12.22
N ASN A 33 -8.94 13.21 13.21
CA ASN A 33 -8.80 13.55 14.63
C ASN A 33 -7.94 12.52 15.41
N ASP A 34 -7.48 11.47 14.78
CA ASP A 34 -6.66 10.45 15.42
C ASP A 34 -5.18 10.80 15.31
N PRO A 35 -4.45 10.97 16.43
CA PRO A 35 -3.03 11.33 16.41
C PRO A 35 -2.15 10.37 15.62
N GLN A 36 -2.48 9.07 15.61
CA GLN A 36 -1.72 8.07 14.88
C GLN A 36 -1.86 8.23 13.35
N PHE A 37 -3.07 8.57 12.90
CA PHE A 37 -3.29 8.86 11.47
C PHE A 37 -2.64 10.19 11.06
N ILE A 38 -2.73 11.24 11.88
CA ILE A 38 -2.05 12.52 11.62
C ILE A 38 -0.54 12.30 11.52
N PHE A 39 0.03 11.48 12.40
CA PHE A 39 1.45 11.13 12.34
C PHE A 39 1.80 10.38 11.03
N SER A 40 1.00 9.39 10.65
CA SER A 40 1.22 8.61 9.42
C SER A 40 1.13 9.48 8.16
N ASP A 41 0.20 10.43 8.14
CA ASP A 41 0.03 11.39 7.04
C ASP A 41 1.24 12.32 6.94
N SER A 42 1.69 12.87 8.07
CA SER A 42 2.88 13.71 8.13
C SER A 42 4.13 12.95 7.69
N LEU A 43 4.28 11.69 8.12
CA LEU A 43 5.37 10.82 7.68
C LEU A 43 5.33 10.60 6.16
N SER A 44 4.16 10.25 5.62
CA SER A 44 4.00 10.04 4.17
C SER A 44 4.29 11.32 3.37
N ALA A 45 3.74 12.45 3.79
CA ALA A 45 3.99 13.76 3.17
C ALA A 45 5.48 14.11 3.17
N THR A 46 6.15 13.89 4.30
CA THR A 46 7.59 14.10 4.44
C THR A 46 8.39 13.17 3.53
N LEU A 47 8.10 11.88 3.52
CA LEU A 47 8.86 10.92 2.72
C LEU A 47 8.73 11.14 1.22
N TYR A 48 7.54 11.53 0.75
CA TYR A 48 7.23 11.63 -0.68
C TYR A 48 7.08 13.07 -1.19
N ASN A 49 7.52 14.06 -0.40
CA ASN A 49 7.48 15.48 -0.75
C ASN A 49 6.10 15.93 -1.25
N HIS A 50 5.07 15.65 -0.48
CA HIS A 50 3.67 15.98 -0.80
C HIS A 50 3.22 15.47 -2.18
N ASN A 51 3.68 14.30 -2.56
CA ASN A 51 3.24 13.68 -3.82
C ASN A 51 1.77 13.27 -3.72
N ILE A 52 0.92 13.84 -4.57
CA ILE A 52 -0.53 13.60 -4.57
C ILE A 52 -0.92 12.10 -4.63
N MET A 53 -0.09 11.24 -5.21
CA MET A 53 -0.35 9.80 -5.25
C MET A 53 -0.07 9.10 -3.90
N ARG A 54 0.46 9.84 -2.92
CA ARG A 54 0.80 9.36 -1.59
C ARG A 54 0.09 10.13 -0.47
N GLU A 55 -0.60 11.19 -0.83
CA GLU A 55 -1.46 11.89 0.11
C GLU A 55 -2.70 11.04 0.44
N PRO A 56 -3.10 10.99 1.71
CA PRO A 56 -4.30 10.30 2.11
C PRO A 56 -5.54 11.01 1.57
N LEU A 57 -6.58 10.22 1.32
CA LEU A 57 -7.89 10.73 0.98
C LEU A 57 -8.49 11.44 2.21
N LYS A 58 -9.11 12.59 2.01
CA LYS A 58 -9.80 13.35 3.05
C LYS A 58 -11.30 13.25 2.90
N ALA A 59 -12.03 13.58 3.97
CA ALA A 59 -13.49 13.49 3.96
C ALA A 59 -14.14 14.40 2.88
N GLU A 60 -13.57 15.59 2.65
CA GLU A 60 -14.04 16.52 1.59
C GLU A 60 -13.80 15.99 0.18
N ASP A 61 -12.79 15.15 -0.03
CA ASP A 61 -12.48 14.59 -1.35
C ASP A 61 -13.55 13.60 -1.81
N ILE A 62 -14.28 12.99 -0.88
CA ILE A 62 -15.34 12.04 -1.18
C ILE A 62 -16.45 12.66 -2.05
N ASP A 63 -16.71 13.95 -1.89
CA ASP A 63 -17.72 14.65 -2.70
C ASP A 63 -17.27 14.93 -4.12
N LEU A 64 -15.96 15.00 -4.35
CA LEU A 64 -15.34 15.21 -5.65
C LEU A 64 -15.28 13.93 -6.51
N ILE A 65 -15.57 12.78 -5.92
CA ILE A 65 -15.50 11.50 -6.62
C ILE A 65 -16.58 11.41 -7.69
N ASN A 66 -16.16 11.21 -8.93
CA ASN A 66 -17.04 11.01 -10.08
C ASN A 66 -17.26 9.52 -10.34
N TYR A 67 -18.47 9.02 -10.10
CA TYR A 67 -18.80 7.61 -10.25
C TYR A 67 -18.71 7.12 -11.70
N ASP A 68 -19.10 7.93 -12.68
CA ASP A 68 -18.95 7.58 -14.09
C ASP A 68 -17.49 7.34 -14.44
N ARG A 69 -16.60 8.23 -13.96
CA ARG A 69 -15.15 8.07 -14.19
C ARG A 69 -14.57 6.82 -13.50
N ILE A 70 -15.07 6.45 -12.32
CA ILE A 70 -14.67 5.19 -11.67
C ILE A 70 -15.04 3.99 -12.55
N LEU A 71 -16.28 3.97 -13.08
CA LEU A 71 -16.73 2.88 -13.94
C LEU A 71 -15.96 2.81 -15.26
N GLU A 72 -15.61 3.96 -15.84
CA GLU A 72 -14.75 4.04 -17.03
C GLU A 72 -13.36 3.45 -16.74
N ILE A 73 -12.71 3.91 -15.66
CA ILE A 73 -11.39 3.39 -15.26
C ILE A 73 -11.45 1.88 -14.99
N ALA A 74 -12.48 1.40 -14.30
CA ALA A 74 -12.65 -0.02 -14.04
C ALA A 74 -12.74 -0.82 -15.34
N LYS A 75 -13.53 -0.37 -16.30
CA LYS A 75 -13.66 -0.99 -17.63
C LYS A 75 -12.35 -0.91 -18.43
N GLU A 76 -11.66 0.24 -18.41
CA GLU A 76 -10.35 0.41 -19.04
C GLU A 76 -9.33 -0.59 -18.49
N ARG A 77 -9.27 -0.76 -17.16
CA ARG A 77 -8.31 -1.67 -16.49
C ARG A 77 -8.61 -3.14 -16.78
N THR A 78 -9.87 -3.53 -16.91
CA THR A 78 -10.30 -4.91 -17.18
C THR A 78 -10.43 -5.24 -18.66
N ALA A 79 -10.26 -4.29 -19.57
CA ALA A 79 -10.42 -4.47 -21.01
C ALA A 79 -9.36 -5.41 -21.63
N ASN A 80 -8.23 -5.64 -20.98
CA ASN A 80 -7.14 -6.45 -21.49
C ASN A 80 -6.63 -7.46 -20.45
N ALA A 81 -7.09 -8.68 -20.51
CA ALA A 81 -6.67 -9.75 -19.61
C ALA A 81 -5.17 -10.11 -19.75
N ALA A 82 -4.50 -9.71 -20.85
CA ALA A 82 -3.06 -9.93 -21.03
C ALA A 82 -2.19 -9.09 -20.06
N ASP A 83 -2.76 -8.09 -19.42
CA ASP A 83 -2.07 -7.28 -18.39
C ASP A 83 -2.01 -7.99 -17.03
N TYR A 84 -2.75 -9.09 -16.88
CA TYR A 84 -2.90 -9.81 -15.63
C TYR A 84 -2.18 -11.16 -15.65
N THR A 85 -1.78 -11.61 -14.47
CA THR A 85 -1.30 -12.97 -14.21
C THR A 85 -2.25 -13.64 -13.24
N PHE A 86 -2.88 -14.73 -13.68
CA PHE A 86 -3.81 -15.49 -12.85
C PHE A 86 -3.06 -16.62 -12.15
N ILE A 87 -3.03 -16.60 -10.82
CA ILE A 87 -2.36 -17.59 -9.99
C ILE A 87 -3.41 -18.37 -9.20
N PHE A 88 -3.39 -19.69 -9.34
CA PHE A 88 -4.27 -20.59 -8.61
C PHE A 88 -3.46 -21.36 -7.58
N VAL A 89 -3.86 -21.27 -6.31
CA VAL A 89 -3.21 -21.99 -5.20
C VAL A 89 -4.27 -22.73 -4.41
N GLY A 90 -4.07 -24.02 -4.19
CA GLY A 90 -5.01 -24.85 -3.45
C GLY A 90 -4.85 -26.33 -3.77
N ASN A 91 -5.71 -27.16 -3.19
CA ASN A 91 -5.81 -28.58 -3.50
C ASN A 91 -6.83 -28.76 -4.63
N PHE A 92 -6.35 -28.94 -5.86
CA PHE A 92 -7.19 -29.19 -7.04
C PHE A 92 -6.47 -30.13 -8.01
N ASP A 93 -7.27 -30.86 -8.78
CA ASP A 93 -6.80 -31.63 -9.91
C ASP A 93 -6.68 -30.72 -11.15
N ILE A 94 -5.55 -30.78 -11.86
CA ILE A 94 -5.25 -29.92 -13.00
C ILE A 94 -6.20 -30.20 -14.17
N ASP A 95 -6.49 -31.47 -14.41
CA ASP A 95 -7.37 -31.87 -15.54
C ASP A 95 -8.81 -31.40 -15.32
N SER A 96 -9.27 -31.39 -14.08
CA SER A 96 -10.57 -30.83 -13.68
C SER A 96 -10.60 -29.29 -13.70
N LEU A 97 -9.50 -28.63 -13.36
CA LEU A 97 -9.41 -27.16 -13.36
C LEU A 97 -9.30 -26.59 -14.79
N LYS A 98 -8.59 -27.28 -15.68
CA LYS A 98 -8.28 -26.80 -17.02
C LYS A 98 -9.51 -26.34 -17.80
N PRO A 99 -10.62 -27.14 -17.96
CA PRO A 99 -11.80 -26.70 -18.69
C PRO A 99 -12.47 -25.46 -18.05
N VAL A 100 -12.39 -25.30 -16.74
CA VAL A 100 -12.91 -24.13 -16.02
C VAL A 100 -12.08 -22.89 -16.34
N VAL A 101 -10.76 -23.01 -16.36
CA VAL A 101 -9.84 -21.93 -16.74
C VAL A 101 -10.03 -21.54 -18.21
N GLU A 102 -10.14 -22.52 -19.11
CA GLU A 102 -10.41 -22.29 -20.54
C GLU A 102 -11.73 -21.54 -20.74
N LYS A 103 -12.77 -21.92 -20.01
CA LYS A 103 -14.10 -21.31 -20.13
C LYS A 103 -14.14 -19.88 -19.59
N TYR A 104 -13.52 -19.59 -18.44
CA TYR A 104 -13.73 -18.33 -17.71
C TYR A 104 -12.52 -17.39 -17.74
N ILE A 105 -11.31 -17.89 -17.96
CA ILE A 105 -10.10 -17.06 -17.96
C ILE A 105 -9.54 -16.91 -19.38
N ALA A 106 -9.38 -18.02 -20.11
CA ALA A 106 -8.85 -17.96 -21.46
C ALA A 106 -9.81 -17.30 -22.47
N SER A 107 -11.09 -17.21 -22.14
CA SER A 107 -12.11 -16.51 -22.94
C SER A 107 -12.20 -15.00 -22.67
N LEU A 108 -11.43 -14.47 -21.71
CA LEU A 108 -11.42 -13.04 -21.42
C LEU A 108 -10.84 -12.25 -22.61
N PRO A 109 -11.34 -11.02 -22.84
CA PRO A 109 -10.77 -10.12 -23.84
C PRO A 109 -9.28 -9.89 -23.60
N ALA A 110 -8.45 -10.10 -24.61
CA ALA A 110 -7.01 -9.88 -24.52
C ALA A 110 -6.46 -9.34 -25.84
N ASN A 111 -5.46 -8.48 -25.75
CA ASN A 111 -4.72 -8.00 -26.91
C ASN A 111 -3.20 -8.08 -26.65
N LYS A 112 -2.38 -7.79 -27.68
CA LYS A 112 -0.92 -7.88 -27.59
C LYS A 112 -0.28 -6.67 -26.91
N ASN A 113 -1.01 -5.56 -26.77
CA ASN A 113 -0.50 -4.33 -26.20
C ASN A 113 -0.71 -4.38 -24.69
N ARG A 114 0.35 -4.60 -23.95
CA ARG A 114 0.33 -4.56 -22.49
C ARG A 114 0.56 -3.15 -21.98
N ASP A 115 -0.10 -2.82 -20.88
CA ASP A 115 0.15 -1.58 -20.16
C ASP A 115 1.60 -1.52 -19.68
N LYS A 116 2.16 -0.31 -19.70
CA LYS A 116 3.51 -0.04 -19.18
C LYS A 116 3.42 0.53 -17.79
N ILE A 117 4.39 0.17 -16.95
CA ILE A 117 4.51 0.77 -15.63
C ILE A 117 4.76 2.26 -15.78
N GLY A 118 3.87 3.06 -15.18
CA GLY A 118 3.98 4.51 -15.16
C GLY A 118 5.07 5.02 -14.22
N LYS A 119 5.09 6.32 -14.01
CA LYS A 119 6.00 6.95 -13.05
C LYS A 119 5.65 6.52 -11.62
N ILE A 120 6.64 5.99 -10.91
CA ILE A 120 6.50 5.56 -9.53
C ILE A 120 7.00 6.68 -8.62
N SER A 121 6.24 6.98 -7.55
CA SER A 121 6.69 7.89 -6.51
C SER A 121 7.90 7.30 -5.77
N THR A 122 8.91 8.12 -5.55
CA THR A 122 10.13 7.74 -4.83
C THR A 122 10.28 8.58 -3.58
N ILE A 123 10.91 8.02 -2.57
CA ILE A 123 11.26 8.76 -1.36
C ILE A 123 12.23 9.88 -1.75
N GLN A 124 12.00 11.09 -1.20
CA GLN A 124 12.86 12.22 -1.45
C GLN A 124 14.25 11.99 -0.80
N PRO A 125 15.33 12.44 -1.46
CA PRO A 125 16.68 12.29 -0.94
C PRO A 125 16.99 13.35 0.13
N GLY A 126 18.01 13.06 0.93
CA GLY A 126 18.56 14.00 1.90
C GLY A 126 18.21 13.66 3.33
N LEU A 127 18.76 14.43 4.26
CA LEU A 127 18.42 14.39 5.67
C LEU A 127 17.23 15.33 5.93
N ILE A 128 16.16 14.76 6.43
CA ILE A 128 14.94 15.51 6.75
C ILE A 128 14.61 15.25 8.20
N ASP A 129 14.36 16.31 8.92
CA ASP A 129 13.90 16.29 10.30
C ASP A 129 12.52 16.96 10.34
N ASN A 130 11.50 16.22 10.76
CA ASN A 130 10.13 16.69 10.85
C ASN A 130 9.61 16.43 12.26
N ASN A 131 9.48 17.50 13.04
CA ASN A 131 8.98 17.47 14.41
C ASN A 131 7.70 18.28 14.53
N PHE A 132 6.69 17.71 15.15
CA PHE A 132 5.45 18.42 15.47
C PHE A 132 4.83 17.89 16.77
N THR A 133 3.92 18.65 17.32
CA THR A 133 3.24 18.32 18.57
C THR A 133 1.73 18.36 18.36
N LEU A 134 1.03 17.37 18.92
CA LEU A 134 -0.42 17.30 18.93
C LEU A 134 -0.93 17.36 20.39
N PRO A 135 -2.06 18.02 20.65
CA PRO A 135 -2.70 17.97 21.96
C PRO A 135 -3.25 16.57 22.23
N MET A 136 -2.84 15.97 23.36
CA MET A 136 -3.24 14.63 23.76
C MET A 136 -3.57 14.60 25.26
N GLN A 137 -4.49 13.73 25.68
CA GLN A 137 -4.83 13.55 27.10
C GLN A 137 -3.67 12.96 27.91
N THR A 138 -2.94 12.01 27.30
CA THR A 138 -1.75 11.41 27.90
C THR A 138 -0.56 11.75 27.00
N ALA A 139 0.49 12.31 27.61
CA ALA A 139 1.71 12.63 26.89
C ALA A 139 2.35 11.35 26.32
N LYS A 140 2.61 11.35 25.04
CA LYS A 140 3.23 10.26 24.30
C LYS A 140 4.13 10.85 23.21
N SER A 141 5.26 10.23 22.96
CA SER A 141 6.13 10.59 21.85
C SER A 141 6.21 9.40 20.90
N THR A 142 6.06 9.64 19.61
CA THR A 142 6.24 8.63 18.56
C THR A 142 7.39 9.07 17.67
N VAL A 143 8.35 8.19 17.46
CA VAL A 143 9.55 8.46 16.67
C VAL A 143 9.68 7.43 15.56
N TYR A 144 9.92 7.90 14.34
CA TYR A 144 10.28 7.04 13.21
C TYR A 144 11.55 7.54 12.55
N ALA A 145 12.50 6.64 12.33
CA ALA A 145 13.66 6.90 11.50
C ALA A 145 13.57 6.04 10.23
N VAL A 146 13.70 6.71 9.08
CA VAL A 146 13.56 6.06 7.77
C VAL A 146 14.82 6.27 6.96
N TYR A 147 15.38 5.17 6.49
CA TYR A 147 16.54 5.15 5.59
C TYR A 147 16.10 4.61 4.25
N SER A 148 16.60 5.18 3.18
CA SER A 148 16.26 4.74 1.83
C SER A 148 17.43 4.88 0.87
N GLY A 149 17.38 4.13 -0.22
CA GLY A 149 18.42 4.19 -1.24
C GLY A 149 18.11 3.34 -2.45
N LYS A 150 19.12 3.11 -3.28
CA LYS A 150 19.02 2.28 -4.48
C LYS A 150 19.82 1.00 -4.31
N GLN A 151 19.21 -0.12 -4.67
CA GLN A 151 19.83 -1.43 -4.73
C GLN A 151 19.11 -2.25 -5.79
N LYS A 152 19.85 -2.82 -6.73
CA LYS A 152 19.28 -3.73 -7.72
C LYS A 152 18.60 -4.88 -7.00
N TYR A 153 17.34 -5.15 -7.40
CA TYR A 153 16.59 -6.28 -6.87
C TYR A 153 17.16 -7.59 -7.40
N ASP A 154 17.48 -8.48 -6.50
CA ASP A 154 17.68 -9.90 -6.73
C ASP A 154 17.31 -10.67 -5.45
N LEU A 155 17.14 -11.98 -5.56
CA LEU A 155 16.72 -12.82 -4.43
C LEU A 155 17.68 -12.74 -3.25
N ARG A 156 19.00 -12.72 -3.52
CA ARG A 156 20.03 -12.62 -2.48
C ARG A 156 19.90 -11.30 -1.73
N SER A 157 19.83 -10.18 -2.44
CA SER A 157 19.66 -8.85 -1.83
C SER A 157 18.38 -8.78 -1.01
N ASN A 158 17.28 -9.32 -1.53
CA ASN A 158 16.01 -9.35 -0.81
C ASN A 158 16.11 -10.15 0.51
N ILE A 159 16.73 -11.32 0.48
CA ILE A 159 16.98 -12.13 1.69
C ILE A 159 17.88 -11.37 2.66
N MET A 160 18.95 -10.72 2.18
CA MET A 160 19.85 -9.93 3.04
C MET A 160 19.12 -8.78 3.73
N PHE A 161 18.21 -8.07 3.06
CA PHE A 161 17.38 -7.04 3.68
C PHE A 161 16.46 -7.62 4.75
N SER A 162 15.85 -8.78 4.49
CA SER A 162 15.02 -9.46 5.50
C SER A 162 15.83 -9.93 6.73
N MET A 163 17.06 -10.40 6.52
CA MET A 163 17.95 -10.75 7.63
C MET A 163 18.40 -9.51 8.40
N LEU A 164 18.73 -8.42 7.70
CA LEU A 164 19.08 -7.15 8.34
C LEU A 164 17.94 -6.66 9.23
N ASP A 165 16.71 -6.71 8.74
CA ASP A 165 15.52 -6.33 9.49
C ASP A 165 15.42 -7.09 10.82
N GLN A 166 15.54 -8.42 10.78
CA GLN A 166 15.51 -9.25 11.98
C GLN A 166 16.66 -8.94 12.96
N ILE A 167 17.87 -8.71 12.47
CA ILE A 167 19.01 -8.34 13.32
C ILE A 167 18.76 -6.98 13.96
N MET A 168 18.31 -5.99 13.20
CA MET A 168 18.05 -4.66 13.71
C MET A 168 16.88 -4.62 14.69
N ASP A 169 15.86 -5.46 14.48
CA ASP A 169 14.75 -5.61 15.42
C ASP A 169 15.24 -6.08 16.79
N ILE A 170 16.12 -7.07 16.82
CA ILE A 170 16.75 -7.56 18.05
C ILE A 170 17.58 -6.43 18.70
N VAL A 171 18.51 -5.81 17.95
CA VAL A 171 19.41 -4.77 18.46
C VAL A 171 18.63 -3.59 19.02
N TYR A 172 17.64 -3.08 18.31
CA TYR A 172 16.86 -1.93 18.78
C TYR A 172 15.94 -2.29 19.95
N THR A 173 15.41 -3.51 19.98
CA THR A 173 14.63 -3.98 21.14
C THR A 173 15.52 -4.05 22.37
N GLU A 174 16.72 -4.65 22.28
CA GLU A 174 17.65 -4.72 23.40
C GLU A 174 18.06 -3.31 23.86
N THR A 175 18.51 -2.45 22.94
CA THR A 175 19.04 -1.13 23.31
C THR A 175 17.97 -0.16 23.79
N ILE A 176 16.87 0.01 23.05
CA ILE A 176 15.89 1.06 23.34
C ILE A 176 14.89 0.62 24.41
N ARG A 177 14.43 -0.64 24.33
CA ARG A 177 13.44 -1.16 25.28
C ARG A 177 14.07 -1.66 26.56
N GLU A 178 15.09 -2.54 26.48
CA GLU A 178 15.64 -3.24 27.64
C GLU A 178 16.67 -2.39 28.40
N GLU A 179 17.59 -1.72 27.69
CA GLU A 179 18.64 -0.91 28.34
C GLU A 179 18.13 0.48 28.73
N GLU A 180 17.48 1.21 27.82
CA GLU A 180 17.02 2.57 28.07
C GLU A 180 15.64 2.62 28.75
N GLY A 181 14.82 1.58 28.62
CA GLY A 181 13.50 1.48 29.23
C GLY A 181 12.51 2.56 28.76
N GLY A 182 12.77 3.16 27.58
CA GLY A 182 12.03 4.30 27.07
C GLY A 182 10.71 3.96 26.37
N THR A 183 10.49 2.70 26.05
CA THR A 183 9.30 2.25 25.30
C THR A 183 8.91 0.82 25.68
N TYR A 184 7.65 0.45 25.38
CA TYR A 184 7.19 -0.94 25.50
C TYR A 184 7.59 -1.81 24.30
N GLY A 185 7.93 -1.23 23.17
CA GLY A 185 8.35 -1.98 21.99
C GLY A 185 8.93 -1.09 20.91
N VAL A 186 9.83 -1.67 20.15
CA VAL A 186 10.40 -1.08 18.93
C VAL A 186 9.99 -1.96 17.77
N GLY A 187 9.58 -1.35 16.66
CA GLY A 187 9.28 -2.08 15.44
C GLY A 187 10.25 -1.71 14.34
N THR A 188 10.72 -2.71 13.58
CA THR A 188 11.50 -2.50 12.37
C THR A 188 10.75 -2.98 11.14
N SER A 189 11.09 -2.47 9.99
CA SER A 189 10.58 -2.94 8.70
C SER A 189 11.57 -2.62 7.59
N SER A 190 11.79 -3.57 6.72
CA SER A 190 12.58 -3.36 5.51
C SER A 190 11.84 -3.79 4.24
N ASN A 191 12.11 -3.12 3.14
CA ASN A 191 11.56 -3.46 1.84
C ASN A 191 12.56 -3.18 0.74
N LEU A 192 12.74 -4.12 -0.18
CA LEU A 192 13.48 -3.94 -1.43
C LEU A 192 12.52 -4.12 -2.61
N SER A 193 12.24 -3.04 -3.32
CA SER A 193 11.28 -3.01 -4.41
C SER A 193 11.86 -3.60 -5.70
N PRO A 194 11.24 -4.63 -6.29
CA PRO A 194 11.64 -5.15 -7.59
C PRO A 194 11.28 -4.21 -8.75
N VAL A 195 10.39 -3.25 -8.53
CA VAL A 195 9.84 -2.41 -9.58
C VAL A 195 10.76 -1.23 -9.92
N ASN A 196 11.33 -0.59 -8.89
CA ASN A 196 12.16 0.61 -9.05
C ASN A 196 13.57 0.46 -8.45
N ASN A 197 13.93 -0.74 -7.98
CA ASN A 197 15.24 -1.01 -7.36
C ASN A 197 15.55 -0.05 -6.21
N SER A 198 14.55 0.33 -5.43
CA SER A 198 14.72 1.12 -4.21
C SER A 198 14.54 0.25 -2.98
N TRP A 199 15.27 0.59 -1.93
CA TRP A 199 15.08 0.00 -0.63
C TRP A 199 14.65 1.05 0.39
N LEU A 200 13.96 0.57 1.40
CA LEU A 200 13.57 1.31 2.59
C LEU A 200 13.88 0.43 3.80
N PHE A 201 14.44 1.03 4.83
CA PHE A 201 14.50 0.49 6.17
C PHE A 201 13.92 1.51 7.14
N LEU A 202 13.05 1.05 8.01
CA LEU A 202 12.37 1.89 9.00
C LEU A 202 12.51 1.24 10.36
N PHE A 203 12.77 2.02 11.39
CA PHE A 203 12.44 1.64 12.75
C PHE A 203 11.61 2.73 13.43
N GLY A 204 10.78 2.33 14.39
CA GLY A 204 9.94 3.26 15.13
C GLY A 204 9.61 2.73 16.52
N PHE A 205 9.31 3.66 17.42
CA PHE A 205 8.89 3.40 18.79
C PHE A 205 8.03 4.54 19.34
N ASP A 206 7.30 4.29 20.40
CA ASP A 206 6.40 5.21 21.07
C ASP A 206 6.32 4.96 22.58
#